data_70e7eee1e52450011f92e4bbe0657723
#
_entry.id   70e7eee1e52450011f92e4bbe0657723
#
_cell.length_a   1.000
_cell.length_b   1.000
_cell.length_c   1.000
_cell.angle_alpha   90.00
_cell.angle_beta   90.00
_cell.angle_gamma   90.00
#
_symmetry.space_group_name_H-M   'P 1'
#
loop_
_entity.id
_entity.type
_entity.pdbx_description
1 polymer ?
#
loop_
_entity_poly.entity_id
_entity_poly.type
_entity_poly.pdbx_seq_one_letter_code
_entity_poly.pdbx_strand_id
1 'polypeptide(L)'
;MKLWDKGYDIDRFTEEFTIGKDRELDVMLAKADVLGNMAHLKMLHHIGLISDGELKDLAQGLKDIFAEIEQGKFHIEAGIEDIHSQIECLLTRKCGEAGKKIHTGRSRNDQVLTDLKLFTRTALIDVLQQVTSLFHLLMEKAEANKDILMPGYTHLQIAMPSSFGMWFSAYAESLADDLLMLKAAYDMVNTNPLGSGAGYGSSVPLNRTMTTRLLGFGDLAYNSVYAQMQRGKMEKNVLFALATVATTLGKLAAVFVCLWKFWFSQTSRSVYHRFQYYAS
;
A
#
# COMPACT_ATOMS: atom_id res chain seq x y z
N MET A 1 -13.67 23.21 8.78
CA MET A 1 -15.02 22.79 9.22
C MET A 1 -14.85 21.41 9.83
N LYS A 2 -15.08 21.25 11.12
CA LYS A 2 -14.96 19.96 11.81
C LYS A 2 -16.33 19.30 11.86
N LEU A 3 -16.42 18.00 11.63
CA LEU A 3 -17.70 17.23 11.67
C LEU A 3 -18.45 17.37 13.01
N TRP A 4 -17.74 17.71 14.08
CA TRP A 4 -18.24 17.92 15.45
C TRP A 4 -18.16 19.35 15.92
N ASP A 5 -18.03 20.32 15.02
CA ASP A 5 -17.99 21.73 15.42
C ASP A 5 -19.34 22.14 16.06
N LYS A 6 -19.30 22.25 17.38
CA LYS A 6 -20.44 22.70 18.20
C LYS A 6 -20.37 24.20 18.54
N GLY A 7 -19.47 24.92 17.85
CA GLY A 7 -19.30 26.37 18.08
C GLY A 7 -18.46 26.71 19.32
N TYR A 8 -17.70 25.76 19.85
CA TYR A 8 -16.71 25.97 20.92
C TYR A 8 -15.31 26.02 20.35
N ASP A 9 -14.50 26.98 20.79
CA ASP A 9 -13.06 26.97 20.54
C ASP A 9 -12.46 25.75 21.22
N ILE A 10 -11.97 24.79 20.42
CA ILE A 10 -11.26 23.63 20.91
C ILE A 10 -9.86 24.09 21.31
N ASP A 11 -9.43 23.74 22.52
CA ASP A 11 -8.08 23.98 22.99
C ASP A 11 -7.06 23.39 22.01
N ARG A 12 -6.06 24.20 21.65
CA ARG A 12 -5.03 23.85 20.67
C ARG A 12 -4.32 22.55 21.02
N PHE A 13 -4.04 22.31 22.29
CA PHE A 13 -3.39 21.07 22.75
C PHE A 13 -4.26 19.83 22.48
N THR A 14 -5.58 19.94 22.73
CA THR A 14 -6.54 18.88 22.46
C THR A 14 -6.65 18.62 20.95
N GLU A 15 -6.62 19.66 20.13
CA GLU A 15 -6.61 19.54 18.67
C GLU A 15 -5.34 18.83 18.17
N GLU A 16 -4.16 19.28 18.61
CA GLU A 16 -2.88 18.69 18.23
C GLU A 16 -2.77 17.22 18.69
N PHE A 17 -3.29 16.89 19.88
CA PHE A 17 -3.30 15.55 20.40
C PHE A 17 -4.22 14.60 19.63
N THR A 18 -5.40 15.06 19.21
CA THR A 18 -6.40 14.23 18.52
C THR A 18 -6.11 14.05 17.03
N ILE A 19 -5.60 15.06 16.36
CA ILE A 19 -5.28 15.03 14.93
C ILE A 19 -3.88 14.41 14.70
N GLY A 20 -2.93 14.67 15.59
CA GLY A 20 -1.58 14.13 15.47
C GLY A 20 -0.93 14.51 14.14
N LYS A 21 -0.46 13.49 13.40
CA LYS A 21 0.16 13.65 12.07
C LYS A 21 -0.80 13.37 10.91
N ASP A 22 -2.11 13.29 11.15
CA ASP A 22 -3.07 12.91 10.12
C ASP A 22 -3.02 13.86 8.92
N ARG A 23 -2.87 15.17 9.14
CA ARG A 23 -2.75 16.14 8.04
C ARG A 23 -1.57 15.89 7.11
N GLU A 24 -0.45 15.37 7.63
CA GLU A 24 0.75 15.06 6.83
C GLU A 24 0.60 13.72 6.11
N LEU A 25 0.02 12.72 6.78
CA LEU A 25 -0.07 11.35 6.29
C LEU A 25 -1.26 11.15 5.35
N ASP A 26 -2.40 11.76 5.63
CA ASP A 26 -3.63 11.63 4.84
C ASP A 26 -3.47 12.15 3.41
N VAL A 27 -2.55 13.10 3.16
CA VAL A 27 -2.25 13.57 1.80
C VAL A 27 -1.84 12.40 0.89
N MET A 28 -1.23 11.33 1.44
CA MET A 28 -0.90 10.12 0.69
C MET A 28 -2.14 9.38 0.17
N LEU A 29 -3.29 9.54 0.83
CA LEU A 29 -4.56 8.93 0.45
C LEU A 29 -5.36 9.79 -0.54
N ALA A 30 -4.91 11.00 -0.85
CA ALA A 30 -5.67 11.98 -1.62
C ALA A 30 -6.15 11.45 -2.98
N LYS A 31 -5.29 10.74 -3.71
CA LYS A 31 -5.67 10.11 -4.99
C LYS A 31 -6.76 9.06 -4.81
N ALA A 32 -6.64 8.24 -3.79
CA ALA A 32 -7.59 7.19 -3.47
C ALA A 32 -8.96 7.77 -3.11
N ASP A 33 -8.98 8.82 -2.28
CA ASP A 33 -10.23 9.49 -1.89
C ASP A 33 -10.94 10.15 -3.09
N VAL A 34 -10.20 10.81 -3.99
CA VAL A 34 -10.79 11.35 -5.22
C VAL A 34 -11.41 10.26 -6.09
N LEU A 35 -10.73 9.12 -6.23
CA LEU A 35 -11.26 7.97 -6.98
C LEU A 35 -12.51 7.38 -6.31
N GLY A 36 -12.49 7.21 -4.98
CA GLY A 36 -13.62 6.79 -4.17
C GLY A 36 -14.82 7.73 -4.33
N ASN A 37 -14.58 9.03 -4.24
CA ASN A 37 -15.59 10.06 -4.45
C ASN A 37 -16.16 10.04 -5.87
N MET A 38 -15.33 9.85 -6.91
CA MET A 38 -15.78 9.77 -8.29
C MET A 38 -16.69 8.55 -8.53
N ALA A 39 -16.35 7.40 -7.98
CA ALA A 39 -17.16 6.19 -8.08
C ALA A 39 -18.49 6.35 -7.33
N HIS A 40 -18.43 6.94 -6.14
CA HIS A 40 -19.62 7.22 -5.33
C HIS A 40 -20.54 8.22 -6.01
N LEU A 41 -20.01 9.32 -6.55
CA LEU A 41 -20.75 10.34 -7.31
C LEU A 41 -21.51 9.71 -8.48
N LYS A 42 -20.87 8.89 -9.28
CA LYS A 42 -21.51 8.18 -10.40
C LYS A 42 -22.62 7.26 -9.92
N MET A 43 -22.43 6.59 -8.79
CA MET A 43 -23.44 5.74 -8.20
C MET A 43 -24.61 6.55 -7.66
N LEU A 44 -24.39 7.68 -6.97
CA LEU A 44 -25.45 8.57 -6.49
C LEU A 44 -26.31 9.12 -7.65
N HIS A 45 -25.68 9.47 -8.78
CA HIS A 45 -26.38 9.87 -9.98
C HIS A 45 -27.22 8.69 -10.54
N HIS A 46 -26.66 7.48 -10.62
CA HIS A 46 -27.37 6.30 -11.11
C HIS A 46 -28.65 5.98 -10.30
N ILE A 47 -28.62 6.23 -9.00
CA ILE A 47 -29.79 6.04 -8.12
C ILE A 47 -30.70 7.30 -8.02
N GLY A 48 -30.43 8.33 -8.80
CA GLY A 48 -31.28 9.51 -8.93
C GLY A 48 -31.13 10.56 -7.83
N LEU A 49 -30.09 10.51 -7.00
CA LEU A 49 -29.83 11.49 -5.93
C LEU A 49 -29.01 12.69 -6.40
N ILE A 50 -28.36 12.58 -7.53
CA ILE A 50 -27.56 13.62 -8.19
C ILE A 50 -28.11 13.81 -9.60
N SER A 51 -28.37 15.06 -10.01
CA SER A 51 -28.80 15.41 -11.36
C SER A 51 -27.64 15.40 -12.36
N ASP A 52 -27.95 15.40 -13.67
CA ASP A 52 -26.92 15.45 -14.74
C ASP A 52 -26.02 16.68 -14.63
N GLY A 53 -26.59 17.84 -14.28
CA GLY A 53 -25.83 19.08 -14.08
C GLY A 53 -24.87 18.97 -12.90
N GLU A 54 -25.36 18.52 -11.75
CA GLU A 54 -24.54 18.32 -10.55
C GLU A 54 -23.45 17.26 -10.78
N LEU A 55 -23.76 16.16 -11.50
CA LEU A 55 -22.76 15.16 -11.87
C LEU A 55 -21.62 15.77 -12.67
N LYS A 56 -21.94 16.59 -13.68
CA LYS A 56 -20.93 17.24 -14.52
C LYS A 56 -20.04 18.18 -13.71
N ASP A 57 -20.64 19.03 -12.87
CA ASP A 57 -19.91 20.03 -12.09
C ASP A 57 -19.04 19.38 -11.00
N LEU A 58 -19.57 18.42 -10.26
CA LEU A 58 -18.84 17.69 -9.23
C LEU A 58 -17.73 16.81 -9.83
N ALA A 59 -18.00 16.15 -10.96
CA ALA A 59 -16.97 15.36 -11.65
C ALA A 59 -15.82 16.23 -12.17
N GLN A 60 -16.12 17.44 -12.65
CA GLN A 60 -15.09 18.39 -13.05
C GLN A 60 -14.32 18.89 -11.82
N GLY A 61 -15.00 19.22 -10.73
CA GLY A 61 -14.34 19.59 -9.47
C GLY A 61 -13.38 18.53 -8.95
N LEU A 62 -13.78 17.25 -8.97
CA LEU A 62 -12.92 16.13 -8.59
C LEU A 62 -11.70 15.95 -9.50
N LYS A 63 -11.87 16.15 -10.83
CA LYS A 63 -10.74 16.10 -11.78
C LYS A 63 -9.75 17.22 -11.53
N ASP A 64 -10.23 18.42 -11.22
CA ASP A 64 -9.35 19.55 -10.93
C ASP A 64 -8.55 19.29 -9.64
N ILE A 65 -9.20 18.78 -8.59
CA ILE A 65 -8.51 18.37 -7.35
C ILE A 65 -7.49 17.29 -7.63
N PHE A 66 -7.82 16.29 -8.45
CA PHE A 66 -6.88 15.25 -8.84
C PHE A 66 -5.64 15.82 -9.56
N ALA A 67 -5.85 16.80 -10.44
CA ALA A 67 -4.74 17.48 -11.12
C ALA A 67 -3.85 18.27 -10.16
N GLU A 68 -4.42 18.91 -9.14
CA GLU A 68 -3.66 19.58 -8.08
C GLU A 68 -2.83 18.59 -7.25
N ILE A 69 -3.37 17.39 -6.96
CA ILE A 69 -2.65 16.31 -6.27
C ILE A 69 -1.47 15.82 -7.13
N GLU A 70 -1.69 15.59 -8.42
CA GLU A 70 -0.63 15.17 -9.36
C GLU A 70 0.50 16.20 -9.47
N GLN A 71 0.17 17.48 -9.35
CA GLN A 71 1.16 18.58 -9.39
C GLN A 71 1.86 18.81 -8.03
N GLY A 72 1.51 18.06 -6.98
CA GLY A 72 2.05 18.25 -5.63
C GLY A 72 1.61 19.56 -4.96
N LYS A 73 0.53 20.18 -5.43
CA LYS A 73 0.01 21.45 -4.91
C LYS A 73 -1.07 21.28 -3.84
N PHE A 74 -1.63 20.09 -3.77
CA PHE A 74 -2.69 19.77 -2.82
C PHE A 74 -2.14 19.69 -1.39
N HIS A 75 -2.84 20.29 -0.44
CA HIS A 75 -2.55 20.22 1.00
C HIS A 75 -3.85 20.32 1.80
N ILE A 76 -3.81 19.84 3.04
CA ILE A 76 -4.92 19.99 3.99
C ILE A 76 -4.76 21.34 4.70
N GLU A 77 -5.76 22.22 4.54
CA GLU A 77 -5.74 23.57 5.09
C GLU A 77 -5.78 23.55 6.64
N ALA A 78 -5.19 24.58 7.25
CA ALA A 78 -5.28 24.76 8.69
C ALA A 78 -6.75 24.85 9.14
N GLY A 79 -7.12 24.12 10.20
CA GLY A 79 -8.50 24.04 10.69
C GLY A 79 -9.37 22.96 10.01
N ILE A 80 -8.85 22.24 9.00
CA ILE A 80 -9.46 21.05 8.43
C ILE A 80 -8.79 19.81 9.04
N GLU A 81 -9.61 18.82 9.40
CA GLU A 81 -9.18 17.66 10.17
C GLU A 81 -8.43 16.65 9.30
N ASP A 82 -8.97 16.32 8.13
CA ASP A 82 -8.53 15.22 7.29
C ASP A 82 -8.73 15.50 5.79
N ILE A 83 -8.25 14.58 4.96
CA ILE A 83 -8.34 14.63 3.50
C ILE A 83 -9.78 14.69 3.00
N HIS A 84 -10.68 13.97 3.63
CA HIS A 84 -12.07 13.85 3.20
C HIS A 84 -12.81 15.19 3.39
N SER A 85 -12.60 15.83 4.56
CA SER A 85 -13.12 17.16 4.84
C SER A 85 -12.54 18.21 3.89
N GLN A 86 -11.26 18.09 3.52
CA GLN A 86 -10.61 18.98 2.58
C GLN A 86 -11.26 18.90 1.20
N ILE A 87 -11.45 17.68 0.67
CA ILE A 87 -12.05 17.47 -0.65
C ILE A 87 -13.51 17.95 -0.65
N GLU A 88 -14.30 17.64 0.39
CA GLU A 88 -15.68 18.12 0.52
C GLU A 88 -15.73 19.66 0.58
N CYS A 89 -14.82 20.29 1.32
CA CYS A 89 -14.71 21.74 1.41
C CYS A 89 -14.40 22.37 0.04
N LEU A 90 -13.43 21.84 -0.69
CA LEU A 90 -13.08 22.31 -2.03
C LEU A 90 -14.23 22.14 -3.03
N LEU A 91 -14.92 21.00 -3.00
CA LEU A 91 -16.11 20.77 -3.84
C LEU A 91 -17.24 21.72 -3.47
N THR A 92 -17.48 21.97 -2.18
CA THR A 92 -18.52 22.90 -1.72
C THR A 92 -18.20 24.33 -2.13
N ARG A 93 -16.93 24.75 -2.09
CA ARG A 93 -16.51 26.09 -2.59
C ARG A 93 -16.74 26.24 -4.09
N LYS A 94 -16.52 25.17 -4.87
CA LYS A 94 -16.69 25.18 -6.34
C LYS A 94 -18.14 25.01 -6.80
N CYS A 95 -18.87 24.08 -6.17
CA CYS A 95 -20.17 23.61 -6.65
C CYS A 95 -21.33 24.01 -5.70
N GLY A 96 -21.06 24.78 -4.64
CA GLY A 96 -22.09 25.19 -3.66
C GLY A 96 -22.69 23.99 -2.93
N GLU A 97 -24.01 24.02 -2.70
CA GLU A 97 -24.74 22.96 -1.96
C GLU A 97 -24.60 21.55 -2.61
N ALA A 98 -24.37 21.48 -3.92
CA ALA A 98 -24.13 20.19 -4.59
C ALA A 98 -22.87 19.50 -4.05
N GLY A 99 -21.84 20.26 -3.64
CA GLY A 99 -20.60 19.71 -3.04
C GLY A 99 -20.86 18.88 -1.79
N LYS A 100 -21.84 19.28 -0.97
CA LYS A 100 -22.19 18.54 0.26
C LYS A 100 -22.88 17.20 -0.01
N LYS A 101 -23.51 17.03 -1.19
CA LYS A 101 -24.19 15.79 -1.56
C LYS A 101 -23.24 14.63 -1.75
N ILE A 102 -21.94 14.90 -1.98
CA ILE A 102 -20.93 13.84 -2.21
C ILE A 102 -20.82 12.86 -1.03
N HIS A 103 -21.15 13.30 0.18
CA HIS A 103 -21.09 12.45 1.37
C HIS A 103 -22.37 11.63 1.62
N THR A 104 -23.42 11.82 0.79
CA THR A 104 -24.73 11.16 0.99
C THR A 104 -24.61 9.63 1.07
N GLY A 105 -25.16 9.05 2.14
CA GLY A 105 -25.22 7.61 2.34
C GLY A 105 -23.90 6.96 2.77
N ARG A 106 -22.83 7.72 2.99
CA ARG A 106 -21.55 7.25 3.50
C ARG A 106 -21.33 7.57 4.97
N SER A 107 -20.37 6.88 5.56
CA SER A 107 -19.71 7.27 6.80
C SER A 107 -18.24 7.56 6.51
N ARG A 108 -17.60 8.38 7.35
CA ARG A 108 -16.15 8.53 7.34
C ARG A 108 -15.44 7.17 7.44
N ASN A 109 -16.04 6.21 8.16
CA ASN A 109 -15.47 4.91 8.39
C ASN A 109 -15.29 4.08 7.11
N ASP A 110 -16.33 3.98 6.26
CA ASP A 110 -16.23 3.22 5.01
C ASP A 110 -15.46 3.98 3.92
N GLN A 111 -15.44 5.30 3.97
CA GLN A 111 -14.62 6.14 3.11
C GLN A 111 -13.13 5.92 3.36
N VAL A 112 -12.67 6.13 4.59
CA VAL A 112 -11.26 5.89 4.99
C VAL A 112 -10.81 4.48 4.65
N LEU A 113 -11.64 3.48 4.93
CA LEU A 113 -11.28 2.09 4.64
C LEU A 113 -11.17 1.81 3.14
N THR A 114 -12.01 2.45 2.32
CA THR A 114 -11.92 2.37 0.85
C THR A 114 -10.60 2.95 0.37
N ASP A 115 -10.22 4.09 0.88
CA ASP A 115 -8.99 4.80 0.48
C ASP A 115 -7.74 4.02 0.88
N LEU A 116 -7.71 3.51 2.11
CA LEU A 116 -6.63 2.63 2.56
C LEU A 116 -6.49 1.39 1.69
N LYS A 117 -7.61 0.78 1.27
CA LYS A 117 -7.57 -0.39 0.39
C LYS A 117 -7.09 -0.05 -1.02
N LEU A 118 -7.56 1.06 -1.59
CA LEU A 118 -7.09 1.52 -2.90
C LEU A 118 -5.59 1.87 -2.88
N PHE A 119 -5.14 2.59 -1.86
CA PHE A 119 -3.74 2.93 -1.66
C PHE A 119 -2.87 1.68 -1.50
N THR A 120 -3.25 0.81 -0.55
CA THR A 120 -2.49 -0.41 -0.24
C THR A 120 -2.45 -1.36 -1.43
N ARG A 121 -3.54 -1.49 -2.17
CA ARG A 121 -3.61 -2.30 -3.39
C ARG A 121 -2.58 -1.83 -4.43
N THR A 122 -2.50 -0.53 -4.67
CA THR A 122 -1.52 0.06 -5.59
C THR A 122 -0.09 -0.18 -5.11
N ALA A 123 0.19 0.09 -3.84
CA ALA A 123 1.51 -0.15 -3.26
C ALA A 123 1.94 -1.63 -3.31
N LEU A 124 0.99 -2.56 -3.09
CA LEU A 124 1.28 -4.00 -3.21
C LEU A 124 1.59 -4.42 -4.64
N ILE A 125 0.95 -3.83 -5.66
CA ILE A 125 1.27 -4.09 -7.07
C ILE A 125 2.72 -3.67 -7.35
N ASP A 126 3.12 -2.50 -6.90
CA ASP A 126 4.49 -2.01 -7.08
C ASP A 126 5.51 -2.93 -6.41
N VAL A 127 5.24 -3.38 -5.18
CA VAL A 127 6.10 -4.34 -4.47
C VAL A 127 6.15 -5.68 -5.20
N LEU A 128 5.01 -6.23 -5.64
CA LEU A 128 4.95 -7.47 -6.42
C LEU A 128 5.81 -7.38 -7.70
N GLN A 129 5.76 -6.26 -8.42
CA GLN A 129 6.57 -6.04 -9.62
C GLN A 129 8.07 -5.99 -9.29
N GLN A 130 8.45 -5.28 -8.22
CA GLN A 130 9.85 -5.19 -7.79
C GLN A 130 10.40 -6.54 -7.33
N VAL A 131 9.64 -7.31 -6.54
CA VAL A 131 10.04 -8.66 -6.09
C VAL A 131 10.15 -9.61 -7.28
N THR A 132 9.20 -9.55 -8.24
CA THR A 132 9.26 -10.34 -9.47
C THR A 132 10.50 -9.98 -10.31
N SER A 133 10.83 -8.70 -10.41
CA SER A 133 12.03 -8.26 -11.13
C SER A 133 13.31 -8.78 -10.48
N LEU A 134 13.37 -8.76 -9.14
CA LEU A 134 14.50 -9.32 -8.41
C LEU A 134 14.59 -10.85 -8.57
N PHE A 135 13.46 -11.54 -8.54
CA PHE A 135 13.40 -12.98 -8.83
C PHE A 135 14.03 -13.31 -10.18
N HIS A 136 13.63 -12.62 -11.24
CA HIS A 136 14.18 -12.83 -12.58
C HIS A 136 15.68 -12.52 -12.65
N LEU A 137 16.13 -11.45 -12.00
CA LEU A 137 17.54 -11.11 -11.92
C LEU A 137 18.35 -12.22 -11.22
N LEU A 138 17.84 -12.77 -10.12
CA LEU A 138 18.52 -13.87 -9.41
C LEU A 138 18.56 -15.14 -10.25
N MET A 139 17.50 -15.45 -11.00
CA MET A 139 17.49 -16.59 -11.92
C MET A 139 18.47 -16.41 -13.08
N GLU A 140 18.56 -15.20 -13.66
CA GLU A 140 19.58 -14.88 -14.67
C GLU A 140 21.00 -15.05 -14.12
N LYS A 141 21.25 -14.55 -12.90
CA LYS A 141 22.55 -14.71 -12.23
C LYS A 141 22.83 -16.18 -11.90
N ALA A 142 21.83 -16.95 -11.51
CA ALA A 142 21.96 -18.37 -11.24
C ALA A 142 22.40 -19.13 -12.50
N GLU A 143 21.74 -18.90 -13.64
CA GLU A 143 22.07 -19.55 -14.91
C GLU A 143 23.46 -19.15 -15.41
N ALA A 144 23.78 -17.86 -15.37
CA ALA A 144 25.07 -17.35 -15.84
C ALA A 144 26.28 -17.84 -15.01
N ASN A 145 26.06 -18.24 -13.75
CA ASN A 145 27.12 -18.63 -12.82
C ASN A 145 26.97 -20.07 -12.29
N LYS A 146 26.21 -20.92 -12.96
CA LYS A 146 25.92 -22.29 -12.51
C LYS A 146 27.15 -23.17 -12.42
N ASP A 147 28.14 -22.92 -13.28
CA ASP A 147 29.39 -23.71 -13.37
C ASP A 147 30.51 -23.11 -12.50
N ILE A 148 30.28 -21.95 -11.87
CA ILE A 148 31.27 -21.34 -10.98
C ILE A 148 31.12 -21.94 -9.60
N LEU A 149 32.12 -22.72 -9.20
CA LEU A 149 32.16 -23.39 -7.91
C LEU A 149 32.37 -22.40 -6.76
N MET A 150 31.67 -22.63 -5.67
CA MET A 150 31.88 -21.97 -4.40
C MET A 150 31.79 -22.96 -3.24
N PRO A 151 32.48 -22.74 -2.12
CA PRO A 151 32.33 -23.59 -0.95
C PRO A 151 30.93 -23.41 -0.32
N GLY A 152 30.22 -24.52 -0.07
CA GLY A 152 29.07 -24.57 0.78
C GLY A 152 29.47 -24.54 2.25
N TYR A 153 28.80 -23.76 3.05
CA TYR A 153 29.09 -23.56 4.48
C TYR A 153 28.00 -24.17 5.36
N THR A 154 28.44 -24.88 6.41
CA THR A 154 27.58 -25.22 7.56
C THR A 154 28.29 -24.83 8.85
N HIS A 155 27.57 -24.29 9.81
CA HIS A 155 28.15 -23.81 11.08
C HIS A 155 29.36 -22.87 10.89
N LEU A 156 29.33 -22.01 9.87
CA LEU A 156 30.39 -21.09 9.47
C LEU A 156 31.69 -21.78 9.02
N GLN A 157 31.63 -23.08 8.71
CA GLN A 157 32.79 -23.88 8.21
C GLN A 157 32.50 -24.41 6.81
N ILE A 158 33.55 -24.57 6.01
CA ILE A 158 33.47 -25.19 4.68
C ILE A 158 33.05 -26.64 4.86
N ALA A 159 31.98 -27.05 4.19
CA ALA A 159 31.40 -28.37 4.32
C ALA A 159 31.38 -29.14 2.98
N MET A 160 30.82 -28.55 1.92
CA MET A 160 30.53 -29.23 0.66
C MET A 160 30.84 -28.34 -0.54
N PRO A 161 31.11 -28.93 -1.73
CA PRO A 161 31.12 -28.18 -2.99
C PRO A 161 29.71 -27.66 -3.29
N SER A 162 29.64 -26.43 -3.76
CA SER A 162 28.42 -25.78 -4.22
C SER A 162 28.74 -24.92 -5.45
N SER A 163 27.77 -24.18 -5.96
CA SER A 163 27.97 -23.21 -7.03
C SER A 163 27.23 -21.92 -6.74
N PHE A 164 27.67 -20.83 -7.36
CA PHE A 164 26.93 -19.55 -7.31
C PHE A 164 25.55 -19.68 -7.91
N GLY A 165 25.36 -20.54 -8.93
CA GLY A 165 24.04 -20.82 -9.48
C GLY A 165 23.09 -21.40 -8.45
N MET A 166 23.54 -22.42 -7.70
CA MET A 166 22.73 -23.02 -6.63
C MET A 166 22.43 -22.01 -5.51
N TRP A 167 23.37 -21.14 -5.20
CA TRP A 167 23.20 -20.13 -4.16
C TRP A 167 22.20 -19.03 -4.57
N PHE A 168 22.29 -18.49 -5.80
CA PHE A 168 21.34 -17.48 -6.28
C PHE A 168 19.93 -18.06 -6.44
N SER A 169 19.79 -19.28 -6.95
CA SER A 169 18.49 -19.92 -7.12
C SER A 169 17.77 -20.16 -5.79
N ALA A 170 18.49 -20.43 -4.71
CA ALA A 170 17.88 -20.58 -3.38
C ALA A 170 17.15 -19.31 -2.90
N TYR A 171 17.68 -18.13 -3.21
CA TYR A 171 16.99 -16.87 -2.91
C TYR A 171 15.85 -16.58 -3.88
N ALA A 172 15.98 -17.01 -5.14
CA ALA A 172 14.87 -16.93 -6.09
C ALA A 172 13.67 -17.77 -5.62
N GLU A 173 13.89 -19.01 -5.18
CA GLU A 173 12.85 -19.87 -4.60
C GLU A 173 12.20 -19.20 -3.36
N SER A 174 13.02 -18.64 -2.46
CA SER A 174 12.49 -17.91 -1.29
C SER A 174 11.62 -16.73 -1.68
N LEU A 175 11.98 -15.97 -2.72
CA LEU A 175 11.16 -14.87 -3.24
C LEU A 175 9.86 -15.37 -3.90
N ALA A 176 9.87 -16.55 -4.53
CA ALA A 176 8.66 -17.15 -5.07
C ALA A 176 7.64 -17.45 -3.97
N ASP A 177 8.07 -17.97 -2.83
CA ASP A 177 7.24 -18.16 -1.64
C ASP A 177 6.71 -16.81 -1.10
N ASP A 178 7.56 -15.78 -1.03
CA ASP A 178 7.17 -14.44 -0.62
C ASP A 178 6.10 -13.84 -1.55
N LEU A 179 6.17 -14.08 -2.86
CA LEU A 179 5.17 -13.64 -3.84
C LEU A 179 3.79 -14.29 -3.58
N LEU A 180 3.73 -15.54 -3.11
CA LEU A 180 2.46 -16.17 -2.70
C LEU A 180 1.82 -15.44 -1.53
N MET A 181 2.62 -15.05 -0.54
CA MET A 181 2.13 -14.28 0.62
C MET A 181 1.68 -12.88 0.23
N LEU A 182 2.43 -12.19 -0.63
CA LEU A 182 2.05 -10.87 -1.16
C LEU A 182 0.75 -10.95 -1.96
N LYS A 183 0.58 -11.99 -2.78
CA LYS A 183 -0.66 -12.22 -3.53
C LYS A 183 -1.85 -12.45 -2.60
N ALA A 184 -1.70 -13.26 -1.56
CA ALA A 184 -2.76 -13.50 -0.58
C ALA A 184 -3.16 -12.18 0.14
N ALA A 185 -2.17 -11.36 0.49
CA ALA A 185 -2.42 -10.03 1.07
C ALA A 185 -3.15 -9.12 0.09
N TYR A 186 -2.76 -9.11 -1.19
CA TYR A 186 -3.43 -8.37 -2.26
C TYR A 186 -4.90 -8.80 -2.41
N ASP A 187 -5.19 -10.09 -2.48
CA ASP A 187 -6.55 -10.61 -2.62
C ASP A 187 -7.44 -10.17 -1.44
N MET A 188 -6.88 -10.12 -0.24
CA MET A 188 -7.57 -9.65 0.97
C MET A 188 -7.89 -8.15 0.93
N VAL A 189 -6.96 -7.35 0.42
CA VAL A 189 -7.12 -5.89 0.23
C VAL A 189 -8.12 -5.60 -0.88
N ASN A 190 -8.18 -6.42 -1.93
CA ASN A 190 -8.93 -6.17 -3.15
C ASN A 190 -10.44 -6.44 -3.01
N THR A 191 -11.04 -5.99 -1.92
CA THR A 191 -12.48 -6.08 -1.62
C THR A 191 -13.07 -4.73 -1.27
N ASN A 192 -14.21 -4.35 -1.89
CA ASN A 192 -14.82 -3.03 -1.72
C ASN A 192 -15.63 -2.89 -0.41
N PRO A 193 -15.26 -2.01 0.52
CA PRO A 193 -16.02 -1.74 1.74
C PRO A 193 -17.06 -0.62 1.56
N LEU A 194 -16.96 0.19 0.49
CA LEU A 194 -17.75 1.41 0.31
C LEU A 194 -19.25 1.13 0.35
N GLY A 195 -19.98 1.96 1.08
CA GLY A 195 -21.41 1.80 1.32
C GLY A 195 -21.75 0.89 2.51
N SER A 196 -20.75 0.40 3.26
CA SER A 196 -20.99 -0.30 4.54
C SER A 196 -21.40 0.66 5.66
N GLY A 197 -21.21 1.96 5.45
CA GLY A 197 -21.45 2.98 6.45
C GLY A 197 -20.54 2.81 7.66
N ALA A 198 -21.06 3.10 8.84
CA ALA A 198 -20.34 2.89 10.10
C ALA A 198 -20.39 1.41 10.61
N GLY A 199 -20.73 0.47 9.73
CA GLY A 199 -20.78 -0.96 10.03
C GLY A 199 -22.15 -1.61 9.89
N TYR A 200 -23.21 -0.85 9.67
CA TYR A 200 -24.57 -1.37 9.60
C TYR A 200 -25.30 -1.01 8.29
N GLY A 201 -24.54 -0.56 7.28
CA GLY A 201 -25.10 -0.14 6.01
C GLY A 201 -25.70 1.26 6.06
N SER A 202 -26.56 1.55 5.08
CA SER A 202 -27.24 2.84 4.92
C SER A 202 -28.71 2.59 4.55
N SER A 203 -29.60 3.49 4.95
CA SER A 203 -31.00 3.49 4.49
C SER A 203 -31.14 3.99 3.04
N VAL A 204 -30.09 4.59 2.48
CA VAL A 204 -30.01 4.99 1.07
C VAL A 204 -29.77 3.73 0.21
N PRO A 205 -30.47 3.56 -0.91
CA PRO A 205 -30.36 2.36 -1.76
C PRO A 205 -29.07 2.37 -2.60
N LEU A 206 -27.93 2.36 -1.93
CA LEU A 206 -26.60 2.43 -2.55
C LEU A 206 -26.34 1.19 -3.42
N ASN A 207 -25.87 1.40 -4.66
CA ASN A 207 -25.45 0.32 -5.54
C ASN A 207 -23.96 -0.02 -5.32
N ARG A 208 -23.68 -0.83 -4.30
CA ARG A 208 -22.33 -1.21 -3.90
C ARG A 208 -21.63 -2.07 -4.97
N THR A 209 -22.37 -2.85 -5.74
CA THR A 209 -21.81 -3.61 -6.87
C THR A 209 -21.31 -2.68 -7.98
N MET A 210 -22.01 -1.58 -8.23
CA MET A 210 -21.56 -0.57 -9.20
C MET A 210 -20.24 0.09 -8.75
N THR A 211 -20.14 0.51 -7.49
CA THR A 211 -18.91 1.13 -6.97
C THR A 211 -17.75 0.12 -6.95
N THR A 212 -18.00 -1.17 -6.68
CA THR A 212 -17.00 -2.24 -6.77
C THR A 212 -16.39 -2.31 -8.17
N ARG A 213 -17.23 -2.32 -9.20
CA ARG A 213 -16.78 -2.34 -10.61
C ARG A 213 -16.04 -1.06 -11.01
N LEU A 214 -16.57 0.12 -10.63
CA LEU A 214 -15.97 1.41 -10.96
C LEU A 214 -14.59 1.60 -10.33
N LEU A 215 -14.36 1.06 -9.13
CA LEU A 215 -13.09 1.12 -8.42
C LEU A 215 -12.15 -0.05 -8.77
N GLY A 216 -12.61 -0.99 -9.64
CA GLY A 216 -11.83 -2.15 -10.04
C GLY A 216 -11.47 -3.08 -8.89
N PHE A 217 -12.30 -3.17 -7.86
CA PHE A 217 -12.15 -4.19 -6.82
C PHE A 217 -12.53 -5.56 -7.37
N GLY A 218 -11.83 -6.60 -6.93
CA GLY A 218 -12.10 -7.98 -7.32
C GLY A 218 -13.43 -8.49 -6.77
N ASP A 219 -13.84 -8.03 -5.58
CA ASP A 219 -15.08 -8.44 -4.96
C ASP A 219 -15.62 -7.36 -4.00
N LEU A 220 -16.82 -7.60 -3.48
CA LEU A 220 -17.50 -6.78 -2.49
C LEU A 220 -17.28 -7.33 -1.08
N ALA A 221 -17.00 -6.47 -0.12
CA ALA A 221 -17.15 -6.83 1.30
C ALA A 221 -18.64 -6.88 1.64
N TYR A 222 -19.25 -8.07 1.50
CA TYR A 222 -20.70 -8.27 1.56
C TYR A 222 -21.32 -7.86 2.89
N ASN A 223 -20.74 -8.35 3.98
CA ASN A 223 -21.23 -8.04 5.32
C ASN A 223 -20.69 -6.68 5.78
N SER A 224 -21.59 -5.73 6.03
CA SER A 224 -21.23 -4.34 6.41
C SER A 224 -20.51 -4.26 7.76
N VAL A 225 -20.82 -5.14 8.71
CA VAL A 225 -20.12 -5.23 10.01
C VAL A 225 -18.71 -5.75 9.78
N TYR A 226 -18.56 -6.83 9.01
CA TYR A 226 -17.23 -7.38 8.69
C TYR A 226 -16.38 -6.38 7.91
N ALA A 227 -16.97 -5.60 7.01
CA ALA A 227 -16.22 -4.55 6.29
C ALA A 227 -15.47 -3.62 7.25
N GLN A 228 -16.08 -3.25 8.38
CA GLN A 228 -15.43 -2.44 9.41
C GLN A 228 -14.48 -3.25 10.30
N MET A 229 -14.77 -4.52 10.57
CA MET A 229 -13.90 -5.40 11.35
C MET A 229 -12.60 -5.78 10.63
N GLN A 230 -12.49 -5.47 9.34
CA GLN A 230 -11.23 -5.65 8.59
C GLN A 230 -10.12 -4.68 9.02
N ARG A 231 -10.46 -3.56 9.67
CA ARG A 231 -9.47 -2.61 10.21
C ARG A 231 -8.51 -3.31 11.16
N GLY A 232 -7.22 -3.02 11.00
CA GLY A 232 -6.15 -3.65 11.75
C GLY A 232 -5.83 -5.07 11.28
N LYS A 233 -6.83 -5.86 10.85
CA LYS A 233 -6.61 -7.21 10.33
C LYS A 233 -5.97 -7.17 8.93
N MET A 234 -6.46 -6.32 8.05
CA MET A 234 -5.93 -6.15 6.69
C MET A 234 -4.49 -5.65 6.76
N GLU A 235 -4.26 -4.57 7.47
CA GLU A 235 -2.95 -3.93 7.62
C GLU A 235 -1.92 -4.89 8.22
N LYS A 236 -2.32 -5.64 9.25
CA LYS A 236 -1.47 -6.67 9.84
C LYS A 236 -1.03 -7.73 8.83
N ASN A 237 -1.94 -8.24 8.01
CA ASN A 237 -1.60 -9.26 7.01
C ASN A 237 -0.68 -8.70 5.90
N VAL A 238 -0.90 -7.46 5.47
CA VAL A 238 -0.03 -6.77 4.52
C VAL A 238 1.37 -6.59 5.10
N LEU A 239 1.48 -6.09 6.34
CA LEU A 239 2.77 -5.92 7.01
C LEU A 239 3.49 -7.26 7.21
N PHE A 240 2.75 -8.34 7.47
CA PHE A 240 3.32 -9.67 7.60
C PHE A 240 3.91 -10.15 6.25
N ALA A 241 3.19 -9.98 5.14
CA ALA A 241 3.69 -10.31 3.81
C ALA A 241 4.92 -9.48 3.43
N LEU A 242 4.95 -8.19 3.76
CA LEU A 242 6.13 -7.34 3.56
C LEU A 242 7.31 -7.77 4.43
N ALA A 243 7.07 -8.22 5.66
CA ALA A 243 8.10 -8.70 6.58
C ALA A 243 8.76 -9.99 6.08
N THR A 244 8.04 -10.89 5.38
CA THR A 244 8.65 -12.08 4.78
C THR A 244 9.67 -11.69 3.71
N VAL A 245 9.30 -10.79 2.79
CA VAL A 245 10.20 -10.23 1.78
C VAL A 245 11.43 -9.58 2.42
N ALA A 246 11.20 -8.72 3.42
CA ALA A 246 12.30 -8.05 4.13
C ALA A 246 13.25 -9.07 4.79
N THR A 247 12.73 -10.18 5.30
CA THR A 247 13.53 -11.27 5.89
C THR A 247 14.38 -11.97 4.83
N THR A 248 13.83 -12.27 3.67
CA THR A 248 14.57 -12.87 2.53
C THR A 248 15.69 -11.93 2.07
N LEU A 249 15.38 -10.64 1.88
CA LEU A 249 16.38 -9.62 1.51
C LEU A 249 17.46 -9.45 2.58
N GLY A 250 17.07 -9.46 3.85
CA GLY A 250 18.00 -9.39 4.99
C GLY A 250 18.98 -10.57 5.02
N LYS A 251 18.50 -11.80 4.77
CA LYS A 251 19.36 -13.00 4.67
C LYS A 251 20.30 -12.89 3.48
N LEU A 252 19.82 -12.51 2.31
CA LEU A 252 20.64 -12.30 1.11
C LEU A 252 21.75 -11.28 1.38
N ALA A 253 21.42 -10.13 1.94
CA ALA A 253 22.38 -9.07 2.27
C ALA A 253 23.41 -9.54 3.31
N ALA A 254 22.97 -10.23 4.36
CA ALA A 254 23.86 -10.73 5.41
C ALA A 254 24.89 -11.73 4.86
N VAL A 255 24.47 -12.64 3.99
CA VAL A 255 25.39 -13.61 3.38
C VAL A 255 26.38 -12.93 2.43
N PHE A 256 25.97 -11.93 1.64
CA PHE A 256 26.90 -11.11 0.86
C PHE A 256 27.98 -10.45 1.73
N VAL A 257 27.58 -9.84 2.85
CA VAL A 257 28.53 -9.21 3.80
C VAL A 257 29.46 -10.24 4.42
N CYS A 258 28.96 -11.42 4.80
CA CYS A 258 29.76 -12.49 5.35
C CYS A 258 30.77 -13.03 4.33
N LEU A 259 30.33 -13.34 3.11
CA LEU A 259 31.22 -13.82 2.04
C LEU A 259 32.30 -12.78 1.72
N TRP A 260 31.95 -11.50 1.64
CA TRP A 260 32.90 -10.41 1.43
C TRP A 260 33.95 -10.35 2.54
N LYS A 261 33.54 -10.37 3.81
CA LYS A 261 34.47 -10.35 4.95
C LYS A 261 35.35 -11.61 5.02
N PHE A 262 34.79 -12.78 4.81
CA PHE A 262 35.55 -14.04 4.81
C PHE A 262 36.54 -14.11 3.65
N TRP A 263 36.16 -13.69 2.47
CA TRP A 263 37.03 -13.71 1.30
C TRP A 263 38.19 -12.71 1.45
N PHE A 264 37.92 -11.48 1.83
CA PHE A 264 38.97 -10.48 2.03
C PHE A 264 39.87 -10.76 3.23
N SER A 265 39.35 -11.31 4.33
CA SER A 265 40.14 -11.66 5.48
C SER A 265 40.99 -12.89 5.27
N GLN A 266 40.54 -13.85 4.45
CA GLN A 266 41.31 -15.07 4.11
C GLN A 266 42.31 -14.82 2.98
N THR A 267 41.99 -14.02 1.97
CA THR A 267 42.96 -13.68 0.92
C THR A 267 44.11 -12.85 1.46
N SER A 268 43.92 -12.04 2.49
CA SER A 268 45.03 -11.30 3.13
C SER A 268 45.92 -12.17 4.05
N ARG A 269 45.39 -13.27 4.61
CA ARG A 269 46.15 -14.14 5.54
C ARG A 269 46.58 -15.48 4.94
N SER A 270 45.77 -16.13 4.09
CA SER A 270 46.06 -17.49 3.64
C SER A 270 46.83 -17.57 2.32
N VAL A 271 46.77 -16.53 1.47
CA VAL A 271 47.61 -16.49 0.28
C VAL A 271 49.09 -16.34 0.68
N TYR A 272 49.40 -15.56 1.73
CA TYR A 272 50.77 -15.40 2.24
C TYR A 272 51.30 -16.68 2.92
N HIS A 273 50.47 -17.44 3.67
CA HIS A 273 50.92 -18.66 4.34
C HIS A 273 50.95 -19.92 3.45
N ARG A 274 50.09 -20.05 2.46
CA ARG A 274 50.12 -21.20 1.54
C ARG A 274 51.22 -21.11 0.48
N PHE A 275 51.60 -19.91 0.04
CA PHE A 275 52.75 -19.74 -0.83
C PHE A 275 54.08 -20.05 -0.14
N GLN A 276 54.19 -19.89 1.18
CA GLN A 276 55.39 -20.31 1.92
C GLN A 276 55.49 -21.81 2.14
N TYR A 277 54.37 -22.56 2.19
CA TYR A 277 54.36 -24.00 2.37
C TYR A 277 54.64 -24.81 1.09
N TYR A 278 54.46 -24.23 -0.08
CA TYR A 278 54.79 -24.86 -1.38
C TYR A 278 56.11 -24.39 -1.98
N ALA A 279 56.80 -23.45 -1.36
CA ALA A 279 58.10 -22.92 -1.77
C ALA A 279 59.27 -23.44 -0.90
N SER A 280 58.99 -24.32 0.05
CA SER A 280 59.95 -25.09 0.83
C SER A 280 59.83 -26.59 0.49
#